data_df22272f84b910c02804e0e633d1f6c3
#
_entry.id   df22272f84b910c02804e0e633d1f6c3
#
_cell.length_a   1.000
_cell.length_b   1.000
_cell.length_c   1.000
_cell.angle_alpha   90.00
_cell.angle_beta   90.00
_cell.angle_gamma   90.00
#
_symmetry.space_group_name_H-M   'P 1'
#
loop_
_entity.id
_entity.type
_entity.pdbx_description
1 polymer ?
#
loop_
_entity_poly.entity_id
_entity_poly.type
_entity_poly.pdbx_seq_one_letter_code
_entity_poly.pdbx_strand_id
1 'polypeptide(L)' 'HYIFGTVKVGERGQIVIPREARDKFDIKAGDTLLVLGDEKWGIAVTKSDVLQKFASDIFQKMEDGSDE' A
#
# COMPACT_ATOMS: atom_id res chain seq x y z
N HIS A 1 7.28 -4.91 -11.55
CA HIS A 1 6.58 -3.64 -11.35
C HIS A 1 5.47 -3.48 -12.37
N TYR A 2 4.41 -2.81 -11.97
CA TYR A 2 3.25 -2.60 -12.83
C TYR A 2 2.93 -1.12 -12.87
N ILE A 3 2.54 -0.66 -14.03
CA ILE A 3 2.02 0.69 -14.19
C ILE A 3 0.59 0.56 -14.69
N PHE A 4 -0.35 1.06 -13.93
CA PHE A 4 -1.77 0.92 -14.26
C PHE A 4 -2.34 2.20 -14.85
N GLY A 5 -1.48 3.16 -15.18
CA GLY A 5 -1.95 4.40 -15.76
C GLY A 5 -1.95 5.52 -14.76
N THR A 6 -2.69 6.55 -15.08
CA THR A 6 -2.78 7.73 -14.21
C THR A 6 -4.23 7.92 -13.80
N VAL A 7 -4.42 8.61 -12.67
CA VAL A 7 -5.73 8.94 -12.18
C VAL A 7 -5.74 10.40 -11.79
N LYS A 8 -6.92 10.98 -11.76
CA LYS A 8 -7.08 12.36 -11.33
C LYS A 8 -7.65 12.39 -9.93
N VAL A 9 -7.19 13.36 -9.16
CA VAL A 9 -7.68 13.55 -7.81
C VAL A 9 -8.95 14.38 -7.87
N GLY A 10 -10.01 13.89 -7.24
CA GLY A 10 -11.26 14.61 -7.17
C GLY A 10 -11.22 15.75 -6.18
N GLU A 11 -12.32 16.48 -6.13
CA GLU A 11 -12.38 17.68 -5.28
C GLU A 11 -12.20 17.38 -3.81
N ARG A 12 -12.58 16.19 -3.41
CA ARG A 12 -12.47 15.79 -2.00
C ARG A 12 -11.22 14.99 -1.72
N GLY A 13 -10.30 14.97 -2.68
CA GLY A 13 -9.07 14.21 -2.50
C GLY A 13 -9.20 12.73 -2.83
N GLN A 14 -10.29 12.31 -3.46
CA GLN A 14 -10.46 10.91 -3.78
C GLN A 14 -9.92 10.60 -5.15
N ILE A 15 -9.51 9.35 -5.33
CA ILE A 15 -9.11 8.83 -6.63
C ILE A 15 -9.83 7.51 -6.85
N VAL A 16 -9.90 7.12 -8.12
CA VAL A 16 -10.45 5.81 -8.47
C VAL A 16 -9.28 4.88 -8.73
N ILE A 17 -9.19 3.83 -7.96
CA ILE A 17 -8.15 2.84 -8.18
C ILE A 17 -8.46 2.12 -9.47
N PRO A 18 -7.51 2.07 -10.42
CA PRO A 18 -7.78 1.41 -11.70
C PRO A 18 -8.24 -0.02 -11.53
N ARG A 19 -9.15 -0.44 -12.39
CA ARG A 19 -9.73 -1.76 -12.26
C ARG A 19 -8.68 -2.86 -12.34
N GLU A 20 -7.70 -2.69 -13.21
CA GLU A 20 -6.67 -3.70 -13.34
C GLU A 20 -5.87 -3.86 -12.05
N ALA A 21 -5.64 -2.73 -11.36
CA ALA A 21 -4.96 -2.80 -10.07
C ALA A 21 -5.82 -3.49 -9.02
N ARG A 22 -7.12 -3.18 -9.02
CA ARG A 22 -8.02 -3.83 -8.07
C ARG A 22 -8.07 -5.33 -8.29
N ASP A 23 -8.11 -5.75 -9.56
CA ASP A 23 -8.15 -7.17 -9.87
C ASP A 23 -6.84 -7.83 -9.50
N LYS A 24 -5.74 -7.20 -9.82
CA LYS A 24 -4.43 -7.78 -9.59
C LYS A 24 -4.15 -8.00 -8.11
N PHE A 25 -4.55 -7.05 -7.29
CA PHE A 25 -4.25 -7.09 -5.87
C PHE A 25 -5.48 -7.40 -5.00
N ASP A 26 -6.56 -7.83 -5.64
CA ASP A 26 -7.75 -8.29 -4.95
C ASP A 26 -8.30 -7.22 -4.01
N ILE A 27 -8.45 -6.02 -4.53
CA ILE A 27 -9.01 -4.90 -3.78
C ILE A 27 -10.49 -4.80 -4.09
N LYS A 28 -11.31 -4.91 -3.07
CA LYS A 28 -12.76 -4.94 -3.24
C LYS A 28 -13.43 -3.87 -2.40
N ALA A 29 -14.64 -3.56 -2.76
CA ALA A 29 -15.43 -2.59 -2.01
C ALA A 29 -15.53 -3.06 -0.56
N GLY A 30 -15.34 -2.13 0.35
CA GLY A 30 -15.37 -2.45 1.76
C GLY A 30 -14.03 -2.81 2.34
N ASP A 31 -13.04 -3.05 1.51
CA ASP A 31 -11.70 -3.35 2.01
C ASP A 31 -11.11 -2.13 2.69
N THR A 32 -10.30 -2.40 3.70
CA THR A 32 -9.57 -1.35 4.40
C THR A 32 -8.16 -1.29 3.85
N LEU A 33 -7.76 -0.11 3.43
CA LEU A 33 -6.43 0.10 2.90
C LEU A 33 -5.66 1.01 3.83
N LEU A 34 -4.36 0.77 3.87
CA LEU A 34 -3.47 1.61 4.64
C LEU A 34 -2.78 2.57 3.70
N VAL A 35 -2.78 3.84 4.06
CA VAL A 35 -2.17 4.88 3.25
C VAL A 35 -0.92 5.34 3.96
N LEU A 36 0.21 5.19 3.29
CA LEU A 36 1.50 5.54 3.84
C LEU A 36 2.07 6.72 3.07
N GLY A 37 2.87 7.51 3.76
CA GLY A 37 3.52 8.63 3.10
C GLY A 37 5.00 8.64 3.37
N ASP A 38 5.75 9.05 2.37
CA ASP A 38 7.19 9.20 2.47
C ASP A 38 7.57 10.44 1.70
N GLU A 39 8.36 11.29 2.31
CA GLU A 39 8.70 12.58 1.69
C GLU A 39 9.44 12.38 0.38
N LYS A 40 10.16 11.31 0.25
CA LYS A 40 10.93 11.04 -0.95
C LYS A 40 10.10 10.35 -2.02
N TRP A 41 9.26 9.41 -1.62
CA TRP A 41 8.57 8.55 -2.57
C TRP A 41 7.12 8.92 -2.80
N GLY A 42 6.51 9.65 -1.86
CA GLY A 42 5.13 10.04 -1.99
C GLY A 42 4.22 9.15 -1.19
N ILE A 43 3.08 8.84 -1.77
CA ILE A 43 2.03 8.09 -1.08
C ILE A 43 1.97 6.67 -1.62
N ALA A 44 1.84 5.72 -0.72
CA ALA A 44 1.61 4.33 -1.08
C ALA A 44 0.31 3.86 -0.42
N VAL A 45 -0.45 3.06 -1.14
CA VAL A 45 -1.70 2.51 -0.65
C VAL A 45 -1.58 1.00 -0.72
N THR A 46 -1.87 0.33 0.40
CA THR A 46 -1.72 -1.10 0.44
C THR A 46 -2.79 -1.71 1.33
N LYS A 47 -3.05 -2.99 1.14
CA LYS A 47 -4.02 -3.69 1.99
C LYS A 47 -3.42 -3.86 3.37
N SER A 48 -4.25 -3.71 4.39
CA SER A 48 -3.76 -3.70 5.75
C SER A 48 -3.16 -5.04 6.17
N ASP A 49 -3.69 -6.14 5.67
CA ASP A 49 -3.14 -7.44 6.03
C ASP A 49 -1.76 -7.65 5.44
N VAL A 50 -1.51 -7.12 4.25
CA VAL A 50 -0.19 -7.22 3.64
C VAL A 50 0.81 -6.45 4.47
N LEU A 51 0.42 -5.29 4.96
CA LEU A 51 1.32 -4.49 5.77
C LEU A 51 1.63 -5.16 7.10
N GLN A 52 0.64 -5.80 7.69
CA GLN A 52 0.89 -6.52 8.93
C GLN A 52 1.94 -7.60 8.76
N LYS A 53 1.86 -8.30 7.65
CA LYS A 53 2.84 -9.31 7.33
C LYS A 53 4.22 -8.71 7.20
N PHE A 54 4.28 -7.60 6.47
CA PHE A 54 5.54 -6.92 6.25
C PHE A 54 6.13 -6.43 7.57
N ALA A 55 5.30 -5.88 8.42
CA ALA A 55 5.75 -5.37 9.71
C ALA A 55 6.25 -6.51 10.59
N SER A 56 5.58 -7.64 10.57
CA SER A 56 6.02 -8.80 11.34
C SER A 56 7.39 -9.26 10.90
N ASP A 57 7.60 -9.30 9.58
CA ASP A 57 8.90 -9.70 9.06
C ASP A 57 9.99 -8.74 9.51
N ILE A 58 9.68 -7.46 9.50
CA ILE A 58 10.65 -6.46 9.94
C ILE A 58 10.98 -6.62 11.40
N PHE A 59 9.98 -6.82 12.24
CA PHE A 59 10.21 -7.00 13.66
C PHE A 59 11.06 -8.23 13.93
N GLN A 60 10.78 -9.29 13.23
CA GLN A 60 11.55 -10.51 13.40
C GLN A 60 13.00 -10.29 13.00
N LYS A 61 13.20 -9.57 11.93
CA LYS A 61 14.54 -9.26 11.50
C LYS A 61 15.27 -8.40 12.50
N MET A 62 14.56 -7.47 13.10
CA MET A 62 15.17 -6.61 14.11
C MET A 62 15.57 -7.40 15.34
N GLU A 63 14.76 -8.37 15.72
CA GLU A 63 15.10 -9.20 16.85
C GLU A 63 16.33 -10.06 16.57
N ASP A 64 16.42 -10.57 15.36
CA ASP A 64 17.52 -11.46 15.02
C ASP A 64 18.81 -10.72 14.78
N GLY A 65 18.73 -9.63 14.05
CA GLY A 65 19.91 -8.91 13.65
C GLY A 65 19.95 -7.49 14.14
N SER A 66 19.22 -7.20 15.17
CA SER A 66 19.10 -5.83 15.64
C SER A 66 20.41 -5.29 16.20
N ASP A 67 21.31 -6.16 16.46
CA ASP A 67 22.56 -5.71 17.04
C ASP A 67 23.43 -4.99 16.05
N GLU A 68 23.09 -5.05 14.79
CA GLU A 68 23.91 -4.35 13.86
C GLU A 68 23.56 -2.93 13.67
#